data_e57e9c77e2d46d1d97b58cb37374db71
#
_entry.id   e57e9c77e2d46d1d97b58cb37374db71
#
_cell.length_a   1.000
_cell.length_b   1.000
_cell.length_c   1.000
_cell.angle_alpha   90.00
_cell.angle_beta   90.00
_cell.angle_gamma   90.00
#
_symmetry.space_group_name_H-M   'P 1'
#
loop_
_entity.id
_entity.type
_entity.pdbx_description
1 polymer ?
#
loop_
_entity_poly.entity_id
_entity_poly.type
_entity_poly.pdbx_seq_one_letter_code
_entity_poly.pdbx_strand_id
1 'polypeptide(L)'
;SYLPKDNPAYHEASTVYKYDPEKAKALLKEAGQENLEVKLLVIDNWIKDLSAQIQQDLQAVGMNVTLDVQAAPYPTMAASKTDEILPFDVFLAPGDVSCFGTNADVHLAWFYGENTDWCQGRSCWAKAGDGKCQEFNEYLDQARKATDANTRQEAYNKCFDIISEEVPLYPLFHKKVVTGYWAGLIEGFEPSPTTGLYFQNAKLK
;
A
#
# COMPACT_ATOMS: atom_id res chain seq x y z
N SER A 1 9.03 2.58 -5.22
CA SER A 1 9.19 1.45 -4.27
C SER A 1 8.13 1.46 -3.19
N TYR A 2 7.76 0.30 -2.71
CA TYR A 2 6.83 0.14 -1.59
C TYR A 2 7.45 0.60 -0.26
N LEU A 3 8.72 0.31 -0.03
CA LEU A 3 9.42 0.76 1.18
C LEU A 3 9.98 2.17 1.00
N PRO A 4 10.06 2.98 2.08
CA PRO A 4 10.72 4.28 2.05
C PRO A 4 12.24 4.13 1.90
N LYS A 5 12.89 5.17 1.38
CA LYS A 5 14.34 5.15 1.04
C LYS A 5 15.27 4.92 2.24
N ASP A 6 14.82 5.20 3.44
CA ASP A 6 15.57 4.99 4.69
C ASP A 6 15.41 3.57 5.26
N ASN A 7 14.58 2.73 4.64
CA ASN A 7 14.48 1.33 5.03
C ASN A 7 15.71 0.54 4.57
N PRO A 8 16.36 -0.28 5.43
CA PRO A 8 17.53 -1.07 5.05
C PRO A 8 17.34 -2.02 3.86
N ALA A 9 16.11 -2.48 3.63
CA ALA A 9 15.75 -3.36 2.51
C ALA A 9 15.21 -2.59 1.30
N TYR A 10 15.36 -1.24 1.28
CA TYR A 10 14.89 -0.45 0.14
C TYR A 10 15.51 -0.92 -1.17
N HIS A 11 14.65 -1.10 -2.17
CA HIS A 11 15.05 -1.36 -3.55
C HIS A 11 14.32 -0.37 -4.46
N GLU A 12 15.03 0.26 -5.37
CA GLU A 12 14.39 1.10 -6.39
C GLU A 12 13.67 0.18 -7.38
N ALA A 13 12.37 0.36 -7.49
CA ALA A 13 11.54 -0.50 -8.32
C ALA A 13 11.98 -0.47 -9.78
N SER A 14 11.97 -1.62 -10.46
CA SER A 14 12.29 -1.75 -11.89
C SER A 14 11.32 -0.94 -12.76
N THR A 15 10.06 -0.86 -12.34
CA THR A 15 9.01 -0.10 -13.02
C THR A 15 8.56 1.09 -12.18
N VAL A 16 8.64 2.28 -12.75
CA VAL A 16 8.20 3.53 -12.12
C VAL A 16 7.20 4.23 -13.02
N TYR A 17 5.95 4.30 -12.55
CA TYR A 17 4.90 5.04 -13.23
C TYR A 17 4.96 6.52 -12.83
N LYS A 18 5.31 7.37 -13.80
CA LYS A 18 5.28 8.82 -13.64
C LYS A 18 3.91 9.35 -14.02
N TYR A 19 3.56 10.53 -13.48
CA TYR A 19 2.36 11.23 -13.90
C TYR A 19 2.42 11.53 -15.40
N ASP A 20 1.55 10.89 -16.18
CA ASP A 20 1.49 11.01 -17.63
C ASP A 20 0.04 10.79 -18.11
N PRO A 21 -0.81 11.83 -18.05
CA PRO A 21 -2.22 11.71 -18.44
C PRO A 21 -2.41 11.39 -19.92
N GLU A 22 -1.50 11.79 -20.80
CA GLU A 22 -1.62 11.50 -22.22
C GLU A 22 -1.35 10.01 -22.51
N LYS A 23 -0.37 9.42 -21.82
CA LYS A 23 -0.14 7.97 -21.88
C LYS A 23 -1.32 7.20 -21.29
N ALA A 24 -1.90 7.68 -20.19
CA ALA A 24 -3.09 7.03 -19.60
C ALA A 24 -4.27 7.01 -20.57
N LYS A 25 -4.57 8.14 -21.23
CA LYS A 25 -5.60 8.22 -22.29
C LYS A 25 -5.33 7.26 -23.45
N ALA A 26 -4.07 7.20 -23.90
CA ALA A 26 -3.66 6.30 -24.97
C ALA A 26 -3.90 4.83 -24.60
N LEU A 27 -3.54 4.42 -23.38
CA LEU A 27 -3.75 3.05 -22.90
C LEU A 27 -5.24 2.72 -22.75
N LEU A 28 -6.05 3.64 -22.22
CA LEU A 28 -7.50 3.46 -22.16
C LEU A 28 -8.13 3.26 -23.55
N LYS A 29 -7.68 4.05 -24.51
CA LYS A 29 -8.14 3.93 -25.91
C LYS A 29 -7.69 2.61 -26.54
N GLU A 30 -6.44 2.19 -26.34
CA GLU A 30 -5.91 0.91 -26.83
C GLU A 30 -6.71 -0.27 -26.26
N ALA A 31 -7.09 -0.19 -24.98
CA ALA A 31 -7.91 -1.18 -24.30
C ALA A 31 -9.42 -1.10 -24.68
N GLY A 32 -9.86 -0.09 -25.42
CA GLY A 32 -11.27 0.15 -25.70
C GLY A 32 -12.10 0.55 -24.47
N GLN A 33 -11.45 1.16 -23.48
CA GLN A 33 -12.01 1.50 -22.18
C GLN A 33 -12.03 3.04 -21.93
N GLU A 34 -12.30 3.83 -22.96
CA GLU A 34 -12.25 5.30 -22.90
C GLU A 34 -13.25 5.92 -21.93
N ASN A 35 -14.29 5.18 -21.50
CA ASN A 35 -15.30 5.61 -20.53
C ASN A 35 -15.42 4.59 -19.39
N LEU A 36 -14.30 4.05 -18.92
CA LEU A 36 -14.29 3.04 -17.88
C LEU A 36 -15.01 3.55 -16.62
N GLU A 37 -16.04 2.82 -16.20
CA GLU A 37 -16.72 3.08 -14.93
C GLU A 37 -15.87 2.54 -13.79
N VAL A 38 -15.59 3.41 -12.81
CA VAL A 38 -14.76 3.06 -11.64
C VAL A 38 -15.48 3.48 -10.38
N LYS A 39 -15.73 2.53 -9.49
CA LYS A 39 -16.23 2.79 -8.14
C LYS A 39 -15.06 2.81 -7.15
N LEU A 40 -14.77 3.99 -6.61
CA LEU A 40 -13.71 4.21 -5.62
C LEU A 40 -14.30 4.17 -4.22
N LEU A 41 -14.07 3.07 -3.48
CA LEU A 41 -14.41 2.94 -2.07
C LEU A 41 -13.41 3.70 -1.21
N VAL A 42 -13.89 4.52 -0.30
CA VAL A 42 -13.07 5.40 0.57
C VAL A 42 -13.52 5.27 2.01
N ILE A 43 -12.56 5.13 2.92
CA ILE A 43 -12.85 5.21 4.35
C ILE A 43 -13.06 6.68 4.75
N ASP A 44 -14.17 6.98 5.44
CA ASP A 44 -14.45 8.32 5.98
C ASP A 44 -13.54 8.67 7.17
N ASN A 45 -12.33 9.03 6.84
CA ASN A 45 -11.32 9.52 7.77
C ASN A 45 -10.43 10.55 7.05
N TRP A 46 -9.24 10.85 7.58
CA TRP A 46 -8.32 11.83 7.00
C TRP A 46 -7.94 11.56 5.53
N ILE A 47 -8.01 10.32 5.03
CA ILE A 47 -7.66 9.97 3.65
C ILE A 47 -8.75 10.39 2.65
N LYS A 48 -9.98 10.62 3.13
CA LYS A 48 -11.10 11.08 2.30
C LYS A 48 -10.77 12.39 1.56
N ASP A 49 -10.01 13.27 2.18
CA ASP A 49 -9.65 14.57 1.59
C ASP A 49 -8.85 14.42 0.28
N LEU A 50 -8.19 13.27 0.09
CA LEU A 50 -7.45 12.94 -1.13
C LEU A 50 -8.35 12.41 -2.24
N SER A 51 -9.50 11.84 -1.91
CA SER A 51 -10.33 11.12 -2.88
C SER A 51 -10.89 12.01 -3.97
N ALA A 52 -11.22 13.27 -3.65
CA ALA A 52 -11.73 14.22 -4.63
C ALA A 52 -10.68 14.57 -5.70
N GLN A 53 -9.41 14.71 -5.31
CA GLN A 53 -8.33 14.94 -6.26
C GLN A 53 -8.07 13.72 -7.13
N ILE A 54 -8.05 12.51 -6.54
CA ILE A 54 -7.89 11.25 -7.28
C ILE A 54 -9.04 11.08 -8.28
N GLN A 55 -10.28 11.32 -7.87
CA GLN A 55 -11.43 11.29 -8.76
C GLN A 55 -11.24 12.25 -9.95
N GLN A 56 -10.85 13.50 -9.66
CA GLN A 56 -10.66 14.51 -10.69
C GLN A 56 -9.56 14.14 -11.68
N ASP A 57 -8.43 13.61 -11.20
CA ASP A 57 -7.31 13.19 -12.05
C ASP A 57 -7.68 12.00 -12.94
N LEU A 58 -8.42 11.02 -12.42
CA LEU A 58 -8.92 9.89 -13.19
C LEU A 58 -9.99 10.31 -14.22
N GLN A 59 -10.89 11.23 -13.85
CA GLN A 59 -11.87 11.80 -14.79
C GLN A 59 -11.21 12.59 -15.92
N ALA A 60 -10.09 13.28 -15.63
CA ALA A 60 -9.35 14.04 -16.64
C ALA A 60 -8.73 13.17 -17.73
N VAL A 61 -8.57 11.86 -17.49
CA VAL A 61 -8.11 10.89 -18.48
C VAL A 61 -9.23 10.08 -19.13
N GLY A 62 -10.49 10.36 -18.81
CA GLY A 62 -11.67 9.78 -19.48
C GLY A 62 -12.40 8.71 -18.68
N MET A 63 -12.03 8.43 -17.43
CA MET A 63 -12.75 7.49 -16.57
C MET A 63 -13.99 8.12 -15.95
N ASN A 64 -15.05 7.35 -15.73
CA ASN A 64 -16.23 7.74 -14.97
C ASN A 64 -16.10 7.25 -13.53
N VAL A 65 -15.63 8.12 -12.62
CA VAL A 65 -15.31 7.73 -11.24
C VAL A 65 -16.42 8.14 -10.29
N THR A 66 -16.99 7.16 -9.58
CA THR A 66 -17.95 7.36 -8.50
C THR A 66 -17.27 7.13 -7.15
N LEU A 67 -17.41 8.11 -6.24
CA LEU A 67 -16.93 7.96 -4.86
C LEU A 67 -17.98 7.26 -4.00
N ASP A 68 -17.56 6.21 -3.28
CA ASP A 68 -18.35 5.55 -2.24
C ASP A 68 -17.65 5.76 -0.88
N VAL A 69 -18.02 6.82 -0.17
CA VAL A 69 -17.42 7.19 1.10
C VAL A 69 -18.20 6.55 2.23
N GLN A 70 -17.57 5.66 2.97
CA GLN A 70 -18.20 4.87 4.02
C GLN A 70 -17.48 5.01 5.35
N ALA A 71 -18.24 5.05 6.44
CA ALA A 71 -17.68 5.04 7.79
C ALA A 71 -17.03 3.67 8.11
N ALA A 72 -15.92 3.70 8.87
CA ALA A 72 -15.38 2.47 9.43
C ALA A 72 -16.43 1.80 10.36
N PRO A 73 -16.49 0.45 10.43
CA PRO A 73 -15.57 -0.52 9.84
C PRO A 73 -15.97 -1.04 8.45
N TYR A 74 -17.08 -0.55 7.86
CA TYR A 74 -17.64 -1.12 6.63
C TYR A 74 -16.63 -1.30 5.49
N PRO A 75 -15.81 -0.30 5.09
CA PRO A 75 -14.89 -0.47 3.97
C PRO A 75 -13.87 -1.58 4.22
N THR A 76 -13.39 -1.70 5.46
CA THR A 76 -12.43 -2.75 5.84
C THR A 76 -13.08 -4.14 5.79
N MET A 77 -14.32 -4.27 6.22
CA MET A 77 -15.07 -5.53 6.17
C MET A 77 -15.41 -5.90 4.74
N ALA A 78 -15.88 -4.95 3.93
CA ALA A 78 -16.22 -5.18 2.53
C ALA A 78 -14.99 -5.57 1.69
N ALA A 79 -13.80 -5.10 2.08
CA ALA A 79 -12.55 -5.41 1.41
C ALA A 79 -11.78 -6.58 2.05
N SER A 80 -12.40 -7.34 2.93
CA SER A 80 -11.82 -8.55 3.52
C SER A 80 -11.89 -9.74 2.56
N LYS A 81 -11.19 -10.82 2.93
CA LYS A 81 -11.19 -12.07 2.15
C LYS A 81 -12.61 -12.57 1.91
N THR A 82 -13.01 -12.68 0.64
CA THR A 82 -14.34 -13.13 0.22
C THR A 82 -14.26 -13.80 -1.15
N ASP A 83 -15.20 -14.68 -1.44
CA ASP A 83 -15.43 -15.26 -2.77
C ASP A 83 -16.48 -14.48 -3.56
N GLU A 84 -17.12 -13.49 -2.97
CA GLU A 84 -18.09 -12.62 -3.62
C GLU A 84 -17.41 -11.55 -4.47
N ILE A 85 -18.15 -11.04 -5.46
CA ILE A 85 -17.72 -9.85 -6.22
C ILE A 85 -17.79 -8.65 -5.28
N LEU A 86 -16.66 -7.96 -5.16
CA LEU A 86 -16.58 -6.79 -4.29
C LEU A 86 -17.39 -5.63 -4.90
N PRO A 87 -18.05 -4.82 -4.05
CA PRO A 87 -18.89 -3.71 -4.51
C PRO A 87 -18.08 -2.45 -4.91
N PHE A 88 -16.81 -2.60 -5.26
CA PHE A 88 -15.91 -1.51 -5.67
C PHE A 88 -14.83 -2.04 -6.63
N ASP A 89 -14.22 -1.13 -7.38
CA ASP A 89 -13.11 -1.41 -8.30
C ASP A 89 -11.77 -1.00 -7.71
N VAL A 90 -11.76 0.09 -6.96
CA VAL A 90 -10.56 0.62 -6.28
C VAL A 90 -10.89 0.93 -4.82
N PHE A 91 -9.96 0.62 -3.92
CA PHE A 91 -10.10 0.91 -2.50
C PHE A 91 -9.00 1.88 -2.03
N LEU A 92 -9.38 3.08 -1.61
CA LEU A 92 -8.49 4.07 -1.02
C LEU A 92 -8.46 3.90 0.50
N ALA A 93 -7.35 3.40 1.01
CA ALA A 93 -7.18 3.11 2.43
C ALA A 93 -5.85 3.61 2.98
N PRO A 94 -5.78 4.03 4.25
CA PRO A 94 -4.52 4.19 4.94
C PRO A 94 -3.94 2.81 5.27
N GLY A 95 -2.63 2.64 5.08
CA GLY A 95 -1.88 1.51 5.62
C GLY A 95 -1.02 1.99 6.77
N ASP A 96 -1.23 1.50 7.98
CA ASP A 96 -0.31 1.75 9.09
C ASP A 96 0.67 0.59 9.21
N VAL A 97 1.87 0.81 8.70
CA VAL A 97 2.95 -0.17 8.70
C VAL A 97 4.01 0.11 9.75
N SER A 98 3.84 1.17 10.53
CA SER A 98 4.83 1.56 11.54
C SER A 98 5.02 0.50 12.63
N CYS A 99 3.99 -0.33 12.90
CA CYS A 99 4.08 -1.45 13.82
C CYS A 99 5.02 -2.58 13.35
N PHE A 100 5.35 -2.63 12.06
CA PHE A 100 6.26 -3.64 11.50
C PHE A 100 7.74 -3.23 11.55
N GLY A 101 8.02 -1.99 11.95
CA GLY A 101 9.37 -1.45 11.97
C GLY A 101 10.02 -1.47 10.58
N THR A 102 11.27 -1.92 10.50
CA THR A 102 12.04 -1.99 9.24
C THR A 102 12.05 -3.38 8.60
N ASN A 103 11.27 -4.31 9.12
CA ASN A 103 11.28 -5.71 8.65
C ASN A 103 10.54 -5.88 7.32
N ALA A 104 11.29 -6.01 6.23
CA ALA A 104 10.75 -6.17 4.88
C ALA A 104 9.86 -7.40 4.73
N ASP A 105 10.19 -8.52 5.37
CA ASP A 105 9.39 -9.74 5.30
C ASP A 105 7.97 -9.52 5.80
N VAL A 106 7.84 -8.88 6.96
CA VAL A 106 6.50 -8.64 7.55
C VAL A 106 5.68 -7.69 6.68
N HIS A 107 6.29 -6.64 6.13
CA HIS A 107 5.63 -5.74 5.19
C HIS A 107 5.13 -6.46 3.94
N LEU A 108 6.04 -7.22 3.29
CA LEU A 108 5.71 -7.93 2.07
C LEU A 108 4.67 -9.02 2.31
N ALA A 109 4.85 -9.82 3.37
CA ALA A 109 3.91 -10.88 3.71
C ALA A 109 2.51 -10.37 4.04
N TRP A 110 2.41 -9.26 4.80
CA TRP A 110 1.12 -8.71 5.21
C TRP A 110 0.29 -8.18 4.04
N PHE A 111 0.93 -7.41 3.15
CA PHE A 111 0.19 -6.73 2.08
C PHE A 111 0.06 -7.56 0.81
N TYR A 112 1.00 -8.44 0.53
CA TYR A 112 1.10 -9.13 -0.76
C TYR A 112 1.09 -10.66 -0.63
N GLY A 113 1.15 -11.22 0.58
CA GLY A 113 1.10 -12.67 0.78
C GLY A 113 -0.23 -13.26 0.29
N GLU A 114 -0.16 -14.34 -0.48
CA GLU A 114 -1.31 -14.93 -1.18
C GLU A 114 -2.52 -15.25 -0.28
N ASN A 115 -2.29 -15.54 1.00
CA ASN A 115 -3.34 -15.93 1.95
C ASN A 115 -3.84 -14.80 2.85
N THR A 116 -3.45 -13.55 2.57
CA THR A 116 -3.88 -12.38 3.36
C THR A 116 -5.18 -11.79 2.84
N ASP A 117 -5.91 -11.09 3.70
CA ASP A 117 -7.08 -10.31 3.31
C ASP A 117 -6.74 -9.24 2.26
N TRP A 118 -5.52 -8.69 2.32
CA TRP A 118 -5.06 -7.72 1.33
C TRP A 118 -4.97 -8.31 -0.06
N CYS A 119 -4.34 -9.47 -0.19
CA CYS A 119 -4.12 -10.10 -1.48
C CYS A 119 -5.38 -10.81 -2.01
N GLN A 120 -6.18 -11.43 -1.13
CA GLN A 120 -7.38 -12.17 -1.51
C GLN A 120 -8.61 -11.29 -1.75
N GLY A 121 -8.81 -10.29 -0.89
CA GLY A 121 -10.03 -9.48 -0.88
C GLY A 121 -9.84 -8.05 -1.38
N ARG A 122 -8.79 -7.35 -0.93
CA ARG A 122 -8.65 -5.91 -1.21
C ARG A 122 -8.06 -5.61 -2.57
N SER A 123 -7.02 -6.32 -2.99
CA SER A 123 -6.45 -6.20 -4.32
C SER A 123 -6.89 -7.31 -5.27
N CYS A 124 -7.45 -8.40 -4.75
CA CYS A 124 -7.82 -9.60 -5.52
C CYS A 124 -6.66 -10.21 -6.33
N TRP A 125 -5.43 -9.84 -6.05
CA TRP A 125 -4.26 -10.23 -6.82
C TRP A 125 -4.02 -11.75 -6.81
N ALA A 126 -4.29 -12.42 -5.69
CA ALA A 126 -4.22 -13.89 -5.62
C ALA A 126 -5.20 -14.60 -6.58
N LYS A 127 -6.22 -13.88 -7.07
CA LYS A 127 -7.25 -14.37 -7.98
C LYS A 127 -7.03 -13.95 -9.44
N ALA A 128 -5.98 -13.19 -9.75
CA ALA A 128 -5.69 -12.70 -11.10
C ALA A 128 -5.43 -13.84 -12.11
N GLY A 129 -4.86 -14.96 -11.65
CA GLY A 129 -4.67 -16.16 -12.47
C GLY A 129 -3.49 -16.10 -13.44
N ASP A 130 -2.67 -15.06 -13.39
CA ASP A 130 -1.48 -14.87 -14.23
C ASP A 130 -0.19 -15.50 -13.67
N GLY A 131 -0.26 -16.05 -12.45
CA GLY A 131 0.86 -16.67 -11.75
C GLY A 131 1.80 -15.69 -11.03
N LYS A 132 1.61 -14.38 -11.16
CA LYS A 132 2.51 -13.37 -10.61
C LYS A 132 2.46 -13.30 -9.08
N CYS A 133 1.29 -13.44 -8.49
CA CYS A 133 1.15 -13.57 -7.04
C CYS A 133 1.90 -14.80 -6.50
N GLN A 134 1.84 -15.93 -7.20
CA GLN A 134 2.57 -17.14 -6.83
C GLN A 134 4.08 -16.92 -6.95
N GLU A 135 4.56 -16.37 -8.07
CA GLU A 135 5.98 -16.06 -8.29
C GLU A 135 6.53 -15.15 -7.17
N PHE A 136 5.77 -14.11 -6.79
CA PHE A 136 6.12 -13.26 -5.66
C PHE A 136 6.29 -14.05 -4.36
N ASN A 137 5.35 -14.93 -4.02
CA ASN A 137 5.40 -15.72 -2.79
C ASN A 137 6.56 -16.72 -2.79
N GLU A 138 6.94 -17.27 -3.95
CA GLU A 138 8.12 -18.10 -4.09
C GLU A 138 9.42 -17.34 -3.77
N TYR A 139 9.56 -16.09 -4.25
CA TYR A 139 10.71 -15.24 -3.88
C TYR A 139 10.68 -14.81 -2.41
N LEU A 140 9.51 -14.52 -1.86
CA LEU A 140 9.39 -14.20 -0.44
C LEU A 140 9.84 -15.39 0.44
N ASP A 141 9.48 -16.59 0.06
CA ASP A 141 9.92 -17.82 0.71
C ASP A 141 11.43 -18.09 0.54
N GLN A 142 12.00 -17.76 -0.62
CA GLN A 142 13.45 -17.81 -0.81
C GLN A 142 14.16 -16.84 0.11
N ALA A 143 13.65 -15.60 0.25
CA ALA A 143 14.21 -14.61 1.17
C ALA A 143 14.21 -15.10 2.63
N ARG A 144 13.14 -15.76 3.06
CA ARG A 144 13.00 -16.37 4.41
C ARG A 144 13.97 -17.49 4.67
N LYS A 145 14.25 -18.31 3.66
CA LYS A 145 15.17 -19.46 3.74
C LYS A 145 16.64 -19.07 3.58
N ALA A 146 16.92 -17.87 3.07
CA ALA A 146 18.28 -17.39 2.83
C ALA A 146 19.07 -17.25 4.13
N THR A 147 20.27 -17.84 4.17
CA THR A 147 21.17 -17.82 5.33
C THR A 147 22.10 -16.61 5.34
N ASP A 148 22.31 -16.00 4.18
CA ASP A 148 23.12 -14.79 4.04
C ASP A 148 22.27 -13.56 3.62
N ALA A 149 22.78 -12.37 3.92
CA ALA A 149 22.06 -11.12 3.71
C ALA A 149 21.92 -10.75 2.22
N ASN A 150 22.89 -11.09 1.39
CA ASN A 150 22.87 -10.73 -0.03
C ASN A 150 21.81 -11.55 -0.77
N THR A 151 21.81 -12.86 -0.61
CA THR A 151 20.79 -13.76 -1.21
C THR A 151 19.38 -13.35 -0.74
N ARG A 152 19.23 -12.97 0.54
CA ARG A 152 17.96 -12.49 1.07
C ARG A 152 17.51 -11.19 0.39
N GLN A 153 18.44 -10.23 0.25
CA GLN A 153 18.14 -8.96 -0.40
C GLN A 153 17.80 -9.13 -1.88
N GLU A 154 18.51 -9.99 -2.60
CA GLU A 154 18.21 -10.30 -4.01
C GLU A 154 16.80 -10.87 -4.17
N ALA A 155 16.37 -11.77 -3.30
CA ALA A 155 15.01 -12.30 -3.32
C ALA A 155 13.97 -11.21 -3.00
N TYR A 156 14.21 -10.31 -2.03
CA TYR A 156 13.33 -9.16 -1.80
C TYR A 156 13.28 -8.21 -3.00
N ASN A 157 14.41 -7.98 -3.69
CA ASN A 157 14.44 -7.14 -4.88
C ASN A 157 13.49 -7.69 -5.96
N LYS A 158 13.46 -9.03 -6.16
CA LYS A 158 12.51 -9.67 -7.06
C LYS A 158 11.05 -9.45 -6.63
N CYS A 159 10.78 -9.55 -5.33
CA CYS A 159 9.45 -9.22 -4.80
C CYS A 159 9.06 -7.77 -5.13
N PHE A 160 9.96 -6.81 -4.93
CA PHE A 160 9.69 -5.39 -5.21
C PHE A 160 9.52 -5.12 -6.72
N ASP A 161 10.27 -5.78 -7.57
CA ASP A 161 10.13 -5.66 -9.03
C ASP A 161 8.75 -6.16 -9.48
N ILE A 162 8.33 -7.34 -9.04
CA ILE A 162 7.02 -7.90 -9.37
C ILE A 162 5.89 -6.97 -8.92
N ILE A 163 5.86 -6.53 -7.67
CA ILE A 163 4.78 -5.65 -7.18
C ILE A 163 4.81 -4.26 -7.82
N SER A 164 5.96 -3.81 -8.34
CA SER A 164 6.04 -2.54 -9.07
C SER A 164 5.51 -2.65 -10.51
N GLU A 165 5.57 -3.82 -11.10
CA GLU A 165 5.04 -4.11 -12.44
C GLU A 165 3.54 -4.38 -12.40
N GLU A 166 3.10 -5.26 -11.50
CA GLU A 166 1.71 -5.70 -11.37
C GLU A 166 0.80 -4.69 -10.66
N VAL A 167 1.37 -3.85 -9.81
CA VAL A 167 0.66 -2.79 -9.05
C VAL A 167 -0.61 -3.28 -8.32
N PRO A 168 -0.58 -4.40 -7.58
CA PRO A 168 -1.75 -4.82 -6.82
C PRO A 168 -2.14 -3.81 -5.73
N LEU A 169 -1.18 -3.03 -5.25
CA LEU A 169 -1.36 -1.87 -4.39
C LEU A 169 -0.47 -0.73 -4.89
N TYR A 170 -1.02 0.46 -5.01
CA TYR A 170 -0.29 1.66 -5.41
C TYR A 170 -0.02 2.57 -4.20
N PRO A 171 1.21 2.60 -3.65
CA PRO A 171 1.55 3.50 -2.55
C PRO A 171 1.56 4.96 -3.03
N LEU A 172 0.66 5.77 -2.52
CA LEU A 172 0.58 7.19 -2.88
C LEU A 172 1.72 7.99 -2.26
N PHE A 173 2.01 7.76 -0.98
CA PHE A 173 3.08 8.44 -0.24
C PHE A 173 3.36 7.74 1.09
N HIS A 174 4.51 8.04 1.68
CA HIS A 174 4.87 7.65 3.03
C HIS A 174 4.58 8.80 4.00
N LYS A 175 3.65 8.59 4.92
CA LYS A 175 3.29 9.57 5.94
C LYS A 175 4.38 9.67 7.00
N LYS A 176 4.82 10.88 7.31
CA LYS A 176 5.65 11.13 8.50
C LYS A 176 4.76 11.25 9.73
N VAL A 177 5.08 10.53 10.78
CA VAL A 177 4.45 10.69 12.09
C VAL A 177 5.09 11.89 12.78
N VAL A 178 4.26 12.84 13.20
CA VAL A 178 4.71 14.05 13.91
C VAL A 178 4.19 13.96 15.35
N THR A 179 5.08 14.09 16.31
CA THR A 179 4.75 14.10 17.74
C THR A 179 5.09 15.46 18.33
N GLY A 180 4.09 16.13 18.88
CA GLY A 180 4.27 17.36 19.65
C GLY A 180 4.21 17.08 21.14
N TYR A 181 5.11 17.70 21.92
CA TYR A 181 5.09 17.62 23.38
C TYR A 181 5.63 18.90 24.03
N TRP A 182 5.28 19.09 25.30
CA TRP A 182 5.70 20.27 26.06
C TRP A 182 7.10 20.07 26.66
N ALA A 183 8.12 20.40 25.89
CA ALA A 183 9.51 20.23 26.31
C ALA A 183 9.87 20.96 27.61
N GLY A 184 9.14 22.00 27.99
CA GLY A 184 9.29 22.70 29.26
C GLY A 184 8.76 21.92 30.48
N LEU A 185 7.87 20.96 30.27
CA LEU A 185 7.24 20.17 31.33
C LEU A 185 7.70 18.71 31.39
N ILE A 186 8.19 18.20 30.27
CA ILE A 186 8.57 16.78 30.13
C ILE A 186 10.03 16.68 29.74
N GLU A 187 10.79 15.84 30.43
CA GLU A 187 12.15 15.43 30.06
C GLU A 187 12.22 13.93 29.80
N GLY A 188 13.21 13.48 29.02
CA GLY A 188 13.42 12.06 28.72
C GLY A 188 12.39 11.43 27.80
N PHE A 189 11.51 12.23 27.17
CA PHE A 189 10.59 11.72 26.17
C PHE A 189 11.29 11.65 24.81
N GLU A 190 11.26 10.46 24.22
CA GLU A 190 11.76 10.21 22.86
C GLU A 190 10.61 9.71 21.98
N PRO A 191 10.35 10.35 20.82
CA PRO A 191 9.35 9.87 19.86
C PRO A 191 9.75 8.49 19.35
N SER A 192 8.79 7.55 19.33
CA SER A 192 9.01 6.25 18.72
C SER A 192 8.90 6.32 17.20
N PRO A 193 9.76 5.62 16.45
CA PRO A 193 9.61 5.45 15.01
C PRO A 193 8.46 4.49 14.64
N THR A 194 7.88 3.82 15.63
CA THR A 194 6.77 2.87 15.47
C THR A 194 5.48 3.41 16.04
N THR A 195 4.37 2.71 15.81
CA THR A 195 3.06 3.06 16.38
C THR A 195 3.12 3.07 17.90
N GLY A 196 2.56 4.10 18.49
CA GLY A 196 2.46 4.27 19.93
C GLY A 196 3.40 5.34 20.50
N LEU A 197 3.23 5.60 21.77
CA LEU A 197 4.03 6.54 22.54
C LEU A 197 4.66 5.80 23.73
N TYR A 198 5.96 5.93 23.89
CA TYR A 198 6.70 5.28 24.97
C TYR A 198 7.11 6.33 25.99
N PHE A 199 6.59 6.18 27.23
CA PHE A 199 6.81 7.12 28.32
C PHE A 199 7.73 6.57 29.42
N GLN A 200 8.36 5.43 29.21
CA GLN A 200 9.16 4.73 30.22
C GLN A 200 10.32 5.58 30.78
N ASN A 201 10.86 6.49 30.00
CA ASN A 201 11.93 7.40 30.40
C ASN A 201 11.43 8.83 30.61
N ALA A 202 10.16 9.11 30.36
CA ALA A 202 9.60 10.43 30.50
C ALA A 202 9.33 10.78 31.96
N LYS A 203 9.69 11.99 32.37
CA LYS A 203 9.49 12.54 33.71
C LYS A 203 8.90 13.94 33.60
N LEU A 204 8.07 14.29 34.55
CA LEU A 204 7.69 15.69 34.77
C LEU A 204 8.87 16.44 35.40
N LYS A 205 9.12 17.63 34.92
CA LYS A 205 10.13 18.57 35.50
C LYS A 205 9.58 19.25 36.74
#